data_e49ccdb8487958c13cb0f8dbea2a52b3
#
_entry.id   e49ccdb8487958c13cb0f8dbea2a52b3
#
_cell.length_a   1.000
_cell.length_b   1.000
_cell.length_c   1.000
_cell.angle_alpha   90.00
_cell.angle_beta   90.00
_cell.angle_gamma   90.00
#
_symmetry.space_group_name_H-M   'P 1'
#
loop_
_entity.id
_entity.type
_entity.pdbx_description
1 polymer ?
#
loop_
_entity_poly.entity_id
_entity_poly.type
_entity_poly.pdbx_seq_one_letter_code
_entity_poly.pdbx_strand_id
1 'polypeptide(L)'
;MKRLFLLLALFCQLTISVAQQADFQKAVAKYKTAKTVTATATKTSHKNAVADDVVSKGTLLMKAPAEVSITMEGGKDQLLMQGSTFTMTVKGKKHTTSSEKNTQFRSFQTVFESILSGGAKDISKLGDLTTSKQGNILQLTITPQADSKKAARRMMFSSFVLTIDTKTSELKSLRMNERGGYTEYTFSGYQFK
;
A
#
# COMPACT_ATOMS: atom_id res chain seq x y z
N MET A 1 -10.68 23.19 -36.20
CA MET A 1 -10.88 23.46 -34.75
C MET A 1 -11.06 22.18 -33.92
N LYS A 2 -11.89 21.18 -34.31
CA LYS A 2 -12.09 19.95 -33.53
C LYS A 2 -10.79 19.09 -33.26
N ARG A 3 -9.87 19.07 -34.23
CA ARG A 3 -8.60 18.30 -34.09
C ARG A 3 -7.59 18.94 -33.11
N LEU A 4 -7.62 20.27 -32.95
CA LEU A 4 -6.76 21.00 -32.02
C LEU A 4 -7.18 20.77 -30.57
N PHE A 5 -8.48 20.66 -30.30
CA PHE A 5 -9.02 20.35 -28.97
C PHE A 5 -8.68 18.91 -28.52
N LEU A 6 -8.65 17.95 -29.46
CA LEU A 6 -8.32 16.56 -29.14
C LEU A 6 -6.84 16.41 -28.76
N LEU A 7 -5.94 17.15 -29.41
CA LEU A 7 -4.51 17.18 -29.07
C LEU A 7 -4.25 17.81 -27.69
N LEU A 8 -5.00 18.87 -27.34
CA LEU A 8 -4.86 19.53 -26.05
C LEU A 8 -5.36 18.65 -24.89
N ALA A 9 -6.44 17.89 -25.09
CA ALA A 9 -6.97 16.94 -24.10
C ALA A 9 -6.00 15.76 -23.87
N LEU A 10 -5.31 15.28 -24.92
CA LEU A 10 -4.31 14.22 -24.81
C LEU A 10 -3.06 14.68 -24.04
N PHE A 11 -2.64 15.94 -24.22
CA PHE A 11 -1.51 16.51 -23.49
C PHE A 11 -1.80 16.70 -22.00
N CYS A 12 -3.05 17.02 -21.61
CA CYS A 12 -3.44 17.12 -20.19
C CYS A 12 -3.37 15.80 -19.45
N GLN A 13 -3.67 14.67 -20.10
CA GLN A 13 -3.59 13.35 -19.44
C GLN A 13 -2.16 12.89 -19.17
N LEU A 14 -1.21 13.21 -20.06
CA LEU A 14 0.22 12.87 -19.87
C LEU A 14 0.86 13.69 -18.74
N THR A 15 0.45 14.94 -18.55
CA THR A 15 1.01 15.80 -17.49
C THR A 15 0.55 15.38 -16.09
N ILE A 16 -0.65 14.84 -15.93
CA ILE A 16 -1.17 14.40 -14.63
C ILE A 16 -0.36 13.18 -14.12
N SER A 17 -0.06 12.20 -14.97
CA SER A 17 0.66 11.00 -14.56
C SER A 17 2.12 11.29 -14.15
N VAL A 18 2.81 12.21 -14.82
CA VAL A 18 4.18 12.64 -14.48
C VAL A 18 4.21 13.39 -13.15
N ALA A 19 3.24 14.28 -12.89
CA ALA A 19 3.14 14.99 -11.62
C ALA A 19 2.90 14.04 -10.44
N GLN A 20 2.07 13.02 -10.63
CA GLN A 20 1.79 12.00 -9.60
C GLN A 20 3.04 11.21 -9.24
N GLN A 21 3.84 10.78 -10.23
CA GLN A 21 5.10 10.09 -9.99
C GLN A 21 6.11 10.98 -9.24
N ALA A 22 6.21 12.27 -9.61
CA ALA A 22 7.10 13.21 -8.93
C ALA A 22 6.69 13.46 -7.46
N ASP A 23 5.39 13.59 -7.18
CA ASP A 23 4.87 13.74 -5.82
C ASP A 23 5.14 12.47 -4.98
N PHE A 24 4.96 11.30 -5.59
CA PHE A 24 5.29 10.04 -4.93
C PHE A 24 6.79 9.91 -4.62
N GLN A 25 7.66 10.22 -5.57
CA GLN A 25 9.12 10.18 -5.36
C GLN A 25 9.55 11.10 -4.22
N LYS A 26 8.98 12.32 -4.14
CA LYS A 26 9.23 13.24 -3.01
C LYS A 26 8.73 12.65 -1.70
N ALA A 27 7.54 12.03 -1.71
CA ALA A 27 6.93 11.44 -0.51
C ALA A 27 7.75 10.30 0.08
N VAL A 28 8.49 9.56 -0.75
CA VAL A 28 9.26 8.37 -0.31
C VAL A 28 10.78 8.58 -0.33
N ALA A 29 11.25 9.82 -0.51
CA ALA A 29 12.66 10.13 -0.72
C ALA A 29 13.59 9.61 0.40
N LYS A 30 13.16 9.65 1.67
CA LYS A 30 13.96 9.16 2.81
C LYS A 30 14.28 7.67 2.76
N TYR A 31 13.42 6.87 2.11
CA TYR A 31 13.66 5.43 1.98
C TYR A 31 14.84 5.11 1.06
N LYS A 32 15.22 6.02 0.18
CA LYS A 32 16.34 5.81 -0.77
C LYS A 32 17.67 5.49 -0.07
N THR A 33 17.91 6.08 1.09
CA THR A 33 19.17 5.93 1.85
C THR A 33 19.01 5.00 3.06
N ALA A 34 17.79 4.73 3.49
CA ALA A 34 17.53 3.89 4.64
C ALA A 34 17.61 2.40 4.25
N LYS A 35 18.47 1.64 4.95
CA LYS A 35 18.53 0.18 4.82
C LYS A 35 17.41 -0.50 5.61
N THR A 36 17.03 0.09 6.73
CA THR A 36 16.00 -0.41 7.63
C THR A 36 15.17 0.75 8.16
N VAL A 37 13.86 0.55 8.18
CA VAL A 37 12.90 1.50 8.77
C VAL A 37 12.05 0.75 9.77
N THR A 38 11.92 1.30 10.98
CA THR A 38 11.04 0.77 12.02
C THR A 38 10.03 1.81 12.48
N ALA A 39 8.85 1.35 12.91
CA ALA A 39 7.83 2.20 13.52
C ALA A 39 6.96 1.38 14.48
N THR A 40 6.27 2.07 15.38
CA THR A 40 5.16 1.47 16.15
C THR A 40 3.96 1.33 15.22
N ALA A 41 3.27 0.19 15.32
CA ALA A 41 2.05 -0.08 14.57
C ALA A 41 0.84 -0.22 15.52
N THR A 42 -0.30 0.34 15.14
CA THR A 42 -1.59 0.06 15.76
C THR A 42 -2.51 -0.52 14.69
N LYS A 43 -3.03 -1.72 14.93
CA LYS A 43 -4.00 -2.39 14.05
C LYS A 43 -5.40 -2.14 14.58
N THR A 44 -6.29 -1.69 13.72
CA THR A 44 -7.74 -1.60 13.95
C THR A 44 -8.44 -2.55 12.98
N SER A 45 -9.23 -3.48 13.50
CA SER A 45 -10.10 -4.36 12.70
C SER A 45 -11.54 -3.98 12.92
N HIS A 46 -12.19 -3.49 11.88
CA HIS A 46 -13.60 -3.15 11.83
C HIS A 46 -14.38 -4.23 11.07
N LYS A 47 -15.51 -4.64 11.61
CA LYS A 47 -16.47 -5.53 10.94
C LYS A 47 -17.86 -4.92 11.01
N ASN A 48 -18.52 -4.75 9.87
CA ASN A 48 -19.84 -4.10 9.79
C ASN A 48 -20.92 -4.79 10.65
N ALA A 49 -20.72 -6.07 11.00
CA ALA A 49 -21.64 -6.84 11.82
C ALA A 49 -21.40 -6.72 13.34
N VAL A 50 -20.35 -5.99 13.75
CA VAL A 50 -19.94 -5.85 15.15
C VAL A 50 -19.82 -4.36 15.48
N ALA A 51 -20.34 -3.94 16.63
CA ALA A 51 -20.35 -2.53 17.01
C ALA A 51 -18.94 -2.00 17.35
N ASP A 52 -18.10 -2.85 17.95
CA ASP A 52 -16.79 -2.43 18.46
C ASP A 52 -15.64 -2.86 17.58
N ASP A 53 -14.69 -1.96 17.37
CA ASP A 53 -13.44 -2.24 16.70
C ASP A 53 -12.48 -3.01 17.60
N VAL A 54 -11.77 -3.98 17.02
CA VAL A 54 -10.68 -4.68 17.72
C VAL A 54 -9.37 -3.94 17.46
N VAL A 55 -8.76 -3.43 18.52
CA VAL A 55 -7.50 -2.68 18.46
C VAL A 55 -6.37 -3.50 19.08
N SER A 56 -5.21 -3.54 18.43
CA SER A 56 -3.97 -4.14 18.95
C SER A 56 -2.75 -3.33 18.56
N LYS A 57 -1.67 -3.44 19.35
CA LYS A 57 -0.40 -2.76 19.12
C LYS A 57 0.65 -3.72 18.55
N GLY A 58 1.67 -3.17 17.91
CA GLY A 58 2.73 -3.95 17.32
C GLY A 58 3.83 -3.07 16.73
N THR A 59 4.56 -3.64 15.77
CA THR A 59 5.70 -3.00 15.12
C THR A 59 5.65 -3.15 13.61
N LEU A 60 6.12 -2.11 12.92
CA LEU A 60 6.45 -2.14 11.50
C LEU A 60 7.97 -2.27 11.37
N LEU A 61 8.42 -3.19 10.53
CA LEU A 61 9.79 -3.30 10.05
C LEU A 61 9.76 -3.31 8.53
N MET A 62 10.54 -2.44 7.92
CA MET A 62 10.76 -2.41 6.48
C MET A 62 12.26 -2.50 6.21
N LYS A 63 12.67 -3.37 5.30
CA LYS A 63 14.07 -3.52 4.86
C LYS A 63 14.16 -3.51 3.35
N ALA A 64 15.06 -2.70 2.83
CA ALA A 64 15.39 -2.72 1.41
C ALA A 64 15.99 -4.09 1.03
N PRO A 65 15.77 -4.61 -0.19
CA PRO A 65 14.98 -3.98 -1.24
C PRO A 65 13.47 -4.28 -1.19
N ALA A 66 13.00 -5.31 -0.48
CA ALA A 66 11.64 -5.81 -0.65
C ALA A 66 11.09 -6.59 0.56
N GLU A 67 11.44 -6.21 1.80
CA GLU A 67 10.86 -6.83 3.00
C GLU A 67 10.01 -5.80 3.76
N VAL A 68 8.76 -6.17 4.04
CA VAL A 68 7.85 -5.43 4.92
C VAL A 68 7.21 -6.40 5.89
N SER A 69 7.36 -6.15 7.19
CA SER A 69 6.77 -6.94 8.25
C SER A 69 5.99 -6.04 9.21
N ILE A 70 4.72 -6.36 9.42
CA ILE A 70 3.89 -5.75 10.46
C ILE A 70 3.54 -6.89 11.42
N THR A 71 4.05 -6.83 12.65
CA THR A 71 3.86 -7.89 13.66
C THR A 71 3.13 -7.30 14.85
N MET A 72 1.98 -7.86 15.21
CA MET A 72 1.23 -7.45 16.38
C MET A 72 1.76 -8.11 17.65
N GLU A 73 1.54 -7.48 18.80
CA GLU A 73 1.92 -8.01 20.11
C GLU A 73 1.42 -9.44 20.30
N GLY A 74 2.29 -10.30 20.88
CA GLY A 74 2.03 -11.73 21.02
C GLY A 74 2.26 -12.56 19.76
N GLY A 75 2.66 -11.95 18.61
CA GLY A 75 3.07 -12.65 17.39
C GLY A 75 1.99 -13.46 16.68
N LYS A 76 0.73 -13.42 17.16
CA LYS A 76 -0.39 -14.19 16.59
C LYS A 76 -0.93 -13.62 15.30
N ASP A 77 -0.72 -12.31 15.07
CA ASP A 77 -1.11 -11.61 13.86
C ASP A 77 0.13 -10.97 13.21
N GLN A 78 0.36 -11.27 11.95
CA GLN A 78 1.47 -10.75 11.17
C GLN A 78 1.06 -10.57 9.71
N LEU A 79 1.52 -9.50 9.09
CA LEU A 79 1.59 -9.32 7.65
C LEU A 79 3.06 -9.26 7.26
N LEU A 80 3.51 -10.19 6.41
CA LEU A 80 4.89 -10.26 5.94
C LEU A 80 4.91 -10.30 4.42
N MET A 81 5.64 -9.37 3.81
CA MET A 81 6.01 -9.39 2.40
C MET A 81 7.52 -9.57 2.30
N GLN A 82 7.97 -10.57 1.55
CA GLN A 82 9.38 -10.82 1.22
C GLN A 82 9.48 -11.09 -0.28
N GLY A 83 9.96 -10.11 -1.04
CA GLY A 83 9.92 -10.15 -2.50
C GLY A 83 8.50 -10.40 -3.01
N SER A 84 8.29 -11.44 -3.82
CA SER A 84 6.97 -11.80 -4.35
C SER A 84 6.09 -12.58 -3.37
N THR A 85 6.59 -12.97 -2.21
CA THR A 85 5.87 -13.80 -1.25
C THR A 85 5.13 -12.95 -0.22
N PHE A 86 3.85 -13.26 -0.02
CA PHE A 86 3.00 -12.68 1.01
C PHE A 86 2.59 -13.74 2.01
N THR A 87 2.79 -13.45 3.28
CA THR A 87 2.32 -14.28 4.38
C THR A 87 1.46 -13.42 5.29
N MET A 88 0.24 -13.88 5.52
CA MET A 88 -0.65 -13.32 6.53
C MET A 88 -0.86 -14.37 7.61
N THR A 89 -0.55 -14.03 8.85
CA THR A 89 -0.88 -14.84 10.02
C THR A 89 -2.04 -14.15 10.75
N VAL A 90 -3.12 -14.88 10.98
CA VAL A 90 -4.31 -14.39 11.70
C VAL A 90 -4.65 -15.39 12.78
N LYS A 91 -4.66 -14.94 14.02
CA LYS A 91 -4.89 -15.79 15.21
C LYS A 91 -3.98 -17.04 15.23
N GLY A 92 -2.72 -16.86 14.80
CA GLY A 92 -1.73 -17.93 14.70
C GLY A 92 -1.85 -18.83 13.46
N LYS A 93 -2.88 -18.71 12.65
CA LYS A 93 -3.03 -19.47 11.39
C LYS A 93 -2.34 -18.73 10.24
N LYS A 94 -1.39 -19.42 9.60
CA LYS A 94 -0.55 -18.86 8.53
C LYS A 94 -1.14 -19.17 7.16
N HIS A 95 -1.27 -18.13 6.32
CA HIS A 95 -1.67 -18.19 4.91
C HIS A 95 -0.56 -17.57 4.08
N THR A 96 -0.01 -18.32 3.13
CA THR A 96 1.06 -17.84 2.26
C THR A 96 0.62 -17.91 0.80
N THR A 97 0.91 -16.86 0.04
CA THR A 97 0.68 -16.76 -1.39
C THR A 97 1.82 -15.98 -2.05
N SER A 98 1.80 -15.85 -3.37
CA SER A 98 2.71 -14.97 -4.10
C SER A 98 1.95 -14.03 -5.04
N SER A 99 2.56 -12.89 -5.37
CA SER A 99 2.02 -11.95 -6.36
C SER A 99 1.93 -12.55 -7.77
N GLU A 100 2.70 -13.61 -8.06
CA GLU A 100 2.64 -14.36 -9.32
C GLU A 100 1.37 -15.20 -9.40
N LYS A 101 1.00 -15.87 -8.29
CA LYS A 101 -0.18 -16.74 -8.20
C LYS A 101 -1.45 -15.98 -7.88
N ASN A 102 -1.33 -14.82 -7.24
CA ASN A 102 -2.46 -14.01 -6.80
C ASN A 102 -2.26 -12.55 -7.20
N THR A 103 -2.87 -12.19 -8.31
CA THR A 103 -2.72 -10.89 -8.98
C THR A 103 -3.14 -9.70 -8.10
N GLN A 104 -4.02 -9.91 -7.10
CA GLN A 104 -4.42 -8.84 -6.17
C GLN A 104 -3.24 -8.24 -5.38
N PHE A 105 -2.13 -8.99 -5.22
CA PHE A 105 -0.95 -8.50 -4.51
C PHE A 105 0.14 -7.91 -5.42
N ARG A 106 0.00 -7.99 -6.75
CA ARG A 106 1.04 -7.55 -7.68
C ARG A 106 1.31 -6.05 -7.58
N SER A 107 0.28 -5.23 -7.71
CA SER A 107 0.42 -3.77 -7.61
C SER A 107 0.79 -3.34 -6.19
N PHE A 108 0.26 -4.01 -5.17
CA PHE A 108 0.65 -3.79 -3.78
C PHE A 108 2.16 -4.03 -3.58
N GLN A 109 2.70 -5.15 -4.08
CA GLN A 109 4.14 -5.43 -4.06
C GLN A 109 4.94 -4.34 -4.77
N THR A 110 4.55 -3.98 -6.01
CA THR A 110 5.26 -2.98 -6.81
C THR A 110 5.31 -1.63 -6.09
N VAL A 111 4.22 -1.19 -5.46
CA VAL A 111 4.16 0.05 -4.69
C VAL A 111 5.10 0.00 -3.49
N PHE A 112 5.11 -1.09 -2.70
CA PHE A 112 6.01 -1.20 -1.55
C PHE A 112 7.48 -1.30 -1.95
N GLU A 113 7.82 -2.03 -3.00
CA GLU A 113 9.18 -2.05 -3.55
C GLU A 113 9.61 -0.67 -4.05
N SER A 114 8.69 0.10 -4.64
CA SER A 114 8.97 1.47 -5.03
C SER A 114 9.18 2.38 -3.82
N ILE A 115 8.37 2.25 -2.75
CA ILE A 115 8.60 2.96 -1.49
C ILE A 115 10.00 2.66 -0.96
N LEU A 116 10.36 1.39 -0.80
CA LEU A 116 11.64 0.95 -0.25
C LEU A 116 12.85 1.35 -1.09
N SER A 117 12.66 1.56 -2.38
CA SER A 117 13.71 2.07 -3.29
C SER A 117 13.71 3.60 -3.43
N GLY A 118 12.93 4.33 -2.61
CA GLY A 118 12.83 5.79 -2.67
C GLY A 118 12.19 6.30 -3.97
N GLY A 119 11.22 5.54 -4.53
CA GLY A 119 10.50 5.91 -5.74
C GLY A 119 11.19 5.54 -7.05
N ALA A 120 12.19 4.64 -7.01
CA ALA A 120 12.93 4.25 -8.21
C ALA A 120 12.07 3.47 -9.24
N LYS A 121 11.06 2.72 -8.77
CA LYS A 121 10.10 2.05 -9.67
C LYS A 121 8.98 3.01 -10.05
N ASP A 122 8.66 3.06 -11.34
CA ASP A 122 7.55 3.85 -11.87
C ASP A 122 6.21 3.14 -11.53
N ILE A 123 5.42 3.79 -10.68
CA ILE A 123 4.09 3.30 -10.29
C ILE A 123 2.96 3.93 -11.12
N SER A 124 3.24 4.95 -11.95
CA SER A 124 2.24 5.65 -12.75
C SER A 124 1.56 4.79 -13.82
N LYS A 125 2.22 3.67 -14.17
CA LYS A 125 1.73 2.69 -15.17
C LYS A 125 0.86 1.57 -14.59
N LEU A 126 0.66 1.57 -13.26
CA LEU A 126 -0.21 0.57 -12.63
C LEU A 126 -1.68 0.95 -12.89
N GLY A 127 -2.36 0.18 -13.73
CA GLY A 127 -3.73 0.47 -14.17
C GLY A 127 -4.80 0.35 -13.07
N ASP A 128 -4.46 -0.26 -11.94
CA ASP A 128 -5.31 -0.42 -10.76
C ASP A 128 -4.94 0.52 -9.61
N LEU A 129 -3.99 1.46 -9.83
CA LEU A 129 -3.56 2.45 -8.87
C LEU A 129 -4.17 3.82 -9.19
N THR A 130 -4.74 4.45 -8.19
CA THR A 130 -5.09 5.87 -8.20
C THR A 130 -4.35 6.61 -7.09
N THR A 131 -4.01 7.87 -7.35
CA THR A 131 -3.34 8.74 -6.37
C THR A 131 -4.16 9.99 -6.14
N SER A 132 -4.19 10.46 -4.88
CA SER A 132 -4.74 11.76 -4.53
C SER A 132 -3.83 12.45 -3.53
N LYS A 133 -3.77 13.78 -3.58
CA LYS A 133 -2.96 14.59 -2.66
C LYS A 133 -3.80 15.69 -2.05
N GLN A 134 -3.75 15.77 -0.72
CA GLN A 134 -4.39 16.83 0.03
C GLN A 134 -3.40 17.40 1.06
N GLY A 135 -2.95 18.61 0.86
CA GLY A 135 -1.89 19.21 1.67
C GLY A 135 -0.61 18.37 1.63
N ASN A 136 -0.15 17.92 2.78
CA ASN A 136 1.03 17.05 2.92
C ASN A 136 0.69 15.56 2.86
N ILE A 137 -0.55 15.19 2.65
CA ILE A 137 -0.97 13.80 2.60
C ILE A 137 -1.08 13.33 1.15
N LEU A 138 -0.32 12.32 0.80
CA LEU A 138 -0.44 11.56 -0.43
C LEU A 138 -1.13 10.23 -0.13
N GLN A 139 -2.24 9.98 -0.81
CA GLN A 139 -2.97 8.73 -0.71
C GLN A 139 -2.81 7.93 -2.01
N LEU A 140 -2.45 6.66 -1.87
CA LEU A 140 -2.35 5.68 -2.94
C LEU A 140 -3.46 4.64 -2.72
N THR A 141 -4.37 4.52 -3.68
CA THR A 141 -5.44 3.52 -3.63
C THR A 141 -5.22 2.50 -4.74
N ILE A 142 -4.99 1.25 -4.36
CA ILE A 142 -4.85 0.11 -5.25
C ILE A 142 -6.18 -0.65 -5.23
N THR A 143 -6.82 -0.76 -6.39
CA THR A 143 -8.08 -1.52 -6.57
C THR A 143 -7.80 -2.71 -7.49
N PRO A 144 -7.42 -3.87 -6.93
CA PRO A 144 -7.01 -5.02 -7.71
C PRO A 144 -8.08 -5.45 -8.68
N GLN A 145 -7.70 -5.72 -9.92
CA GLN A 145 -8.61 -6.22 -10.95
C GLN A 145 -8.65 -7.75 -10.92
N ALA A 146 -9.83 -8.30 -11.06
CA ALA A 146 -10.02 -9.74 -11.14
C ALA A 146 -10.18 -10.17 -12.58
N ASP A 147 -9.46 -11.21 -13.00
CA ASP A 147 -9.52 -11.74 -14.37
C ASP A 147 -10.88 -12.39 -14.72
N SER A 148 -11.73 -12.64 -13.72
CA SER A 148 -13.06 -13.23 -13.92
C SER A 148 -13.98 -12.97 -12.73
N LYS A 149 -15.31 -13.10 -12.94
CA LYS A 149 -16.32 -13.04 -11.84
C LYS A 149 -16.04 -14.04 -10.72
N LYS A 150 -15.51 -15.24 -11.06
CA LYS A 150 -15.14 -16.27 -10.08
C LYS A 150 -13.91 -15.83 -9.26
N ALA A 151 -12.90 -15.22 -9.91
CA ALA A 151 -11.73 -14.67 -9.24
C ALA A 151 -12.14 -13.51 -8.31
N ALA A 152 -12.99 -12.60 -8.76
CA ALA A 152 -13.50 -11.48 -7.96
C ALA A 152 -14.17 -11.93 -6.64
N ARG A 153 -14.92 -13.03 -6.69
CA ARG A 153 -15.59 -13.59 -5.48
C ARG A 153 -14.60 -14.19 -4.47
N ARG A 154 -13.38 -14.54 -4.91
CA ARG A 154 -12.32 -15.14 -4.08
C ARG A 154 -11.31 -14.11 -3.57
N MET A 155 -11.42 -12.86 -4.00
CA MET A 155 -10.53 -11.81 -3.53
C MET A 155 -10.77 -11.58 -2.03
N MET A 156 -9.69 -11.55 -1.27
CA MET A 156 -9.70 -11.27 0.16
C MET A 156 -9.94 -9.78 0.40
N PHE A 157 -9.32 -8.92 -0.44
CA PHE A 157 -9.38 -7.48 -0.32
C PHE A 157 -9.97 -6.85 -1.57
N SER A 158 -10.83 -5.86 -1.41
CA SER A 158 -11.38 -5.07 -2.50
C SER A 158 -10.47 -3.90 -2.87
N SER A 159 -9.72 -3.37 -1.91
CA SER A 159 -8.68 -2.35 -2.16
C SER A 159 -7.67 -2.28 -1.02
N PHE A 160 -6.52 -1.68 -1.34
CA PHE A 160 -5.49 -1.28 -0.40
C PHE A 160 -5.35 0.24 -0.47
N VAL A 161 -5.32 0.91 0.67
CA VAL A 161 -5.13 2.36 0.75
C VAL A 161 -3.91 2.64 1.60
N LEU A 162 -2.89 3.28 1.00
CA LEU A 162 -1.69 3.74 1.69
C LEU A 162 -1.76 5.24 1.82
N THR A 163 -1.43 5.75 3.00
CA THR A 163 -1.39 7.18 3.29
C THR A 163 0.01 7.57 3.71
N ILE A 164 0.65 8.48 2.98
CA ILE A 164 2.04 8.91 3.20
C ILE A 164 2.05 10.41 3.50
N ASP A 165 2.76 10.82 4.55
CA ASP A 165 3.08 12.22 4.80
C ASP A 165 4.27 12.63 3.93
N THR A 166 4.04 13.52 2.96
CA THR A 166 5.07 13.96 2.00
C THR A 166 6.14 14.85 2.63
N LYS A 167 5.90 15.43 3.81
CA LYS A 167 6.85 16.28 4.54
C LYS A 167 7.82 15.42 5.34
N THR A 168 7.34 14.36 5.98
CA THR A 168 8.16 13.49 6.84
C THR A 168 8.60 12.21 6.14
N SER A 169 8.03 11.87 4.99
CA SER A 169 8.17 10.59 4.26
C SER A 169 7.67 9.38 5.07
N GLU A 170 6.81 9.60 6.06
CA GLU A 170 6.27 8.53 6.89
C GLU A 170 5.02 7.93 6.25
N LEU A 171 4.99 6.61 6.12
CA LEU A 171 3.74 5.89 5.84
C LEU A 171 2.84 6.02 7.08
N LYS A 172 1.77 6.78 7.00
CA LYS A 172 0.86 7.03 8.13
C LYS A 172 -0.09 5.87 8.37
N SER A 173 -0.61 5.28 7.29
CA SER A 173 -1.49 4.12 7.40
C SER A 173 -1.43 3.20 6.17
N LEU A 174 -1.79 1.94 6.40
CA LEU A 174 -2.16 0.94 5.41
C LEU A 174 -3.54 0.40 5.78
N ARG A 175 -4.52 0.65 4.94
CA ARG A 175 -5.88 0.12 5.10
C ARG A 175 -6.16 -0.91 4.02
N MET A 176 -6.66 -2.07 4.44
CA MET A 176 -7.08 -3.17 3.59
C MET A 176 -8.59 -3.31 3.71
N ASN A 177 -9.31 -2.95 2.65
CA ASN A 177 -10.77 -3.07 2.61
C ASN A 177 -11.16 -4.50 2.25
N GLU A 178 -12.04 -5.08 3.03
CA GLU A 178 -12.54 -6.45 2.91
C GLU A 178 -14.05 -6.44 2.66
N ARG A 179 -14.59 -7.59 2.29
CA ARG A 179 -16.05 -7.73 2.26
C ARG A 179 -16.59 -7.68 3.70
N GLY A 180 -17.37 -6.65 4.02
CA GLY A 180 -18.00 -6.47 5.33
C GLY A 180 -17.10 -5.89 6.40
N GLY A 181 -16.07 -5.09 6.02
CA GLY A 181 -15.25 -4.37 6.96
C GLY A 181 -13.90 -3.93 6.40
N TYR A 182 -12.97 -3.62 7.28
CA TYR A 182 -11.59 -3.30 6.93
C TYR A 182 -10.62 -3.68 8.05
N THR A 183 -9.37 -3.80 7.69
CA THR A 183 -8.23 -3.83 8.62
C THR A 183 -7.34 -2.64 8.30
N GLU A 184 -7.06 -1.80 9.28
CA GLU A 184 -6.19 -0.63 9.14
C GLU A 184 -5.01 -0.73 10.11
N TYR A 185 -3.83 -0.48 9.60
CA TYR A 185 -2.61 -0.29 10.39
C TYR A 185 -2.25 1.19 10.33
N THR A 186 -2.12 1.84 11.49
CA THR A 186 -1.56 3.19 11.61
C THR A 186 -0.17 3.12 12.20
N PHE A 187 0.73 4.00 11.76
CA PHE A 187 2.14 3.95 12.11
C PHE A 187 2.62 5.28 12.69
N SER A 188 3.52 5.20 13.68
CA SER A 188 4.13 6.35 14.34
C SER A 188 5.51 5.99 14.90
N GLY A 189 6.28 7.01 15.34
CA GLY A 189 7.58 6.78 15.99
C GLY A 189 8.63 6.20 15.04
N TYR A 190 8.71 6.73 13.83
CA TYR A 190 9.60 6.25 12.77
C TYR A 190 11.07 6.43 13.10
N GLN A 191 11.86 5.40 12.79
CA GLN A 191 13.33 5.42 12.81
C GLN A 191 13.84 4.93 11.45
N PHE A 192 14.54 5.79 10.73
CA PHE A 192 15.23 5.50 9.47
C PHE A 192 16.71 5.25 9.76
N LYS A 193 17.23 4.06 9.40
CA LYS A 193 18.62 3.63 9.64
C LYS A 193 19.30 3.18 8.35
#